data_2faeb419170287de719cd8c1dece3d34
#
_entry.id   2faeb419170287de719cd8c1dece3d34
#
_cell.length_a   1.000
_cell.length_b   1.000
_cell.length_c   1.000
_cell.angle_alpha   90.00
_cell.angle_beta   90.00
_cell.angle_gamma   90.00
#
_symmetry.space_group_name_H-M   'P 1'
#
loop_
_entity.id
_entity.type
_entity.pdbx_description
1 polymer ?
#
loop_
_entity_poly.entity_id
_entity_poly.type
_entity_poly.pdbx_seq_one_letter_code
_entity_poly.pdbx_strand_id
1 'polypeptide(L)'
;DLIGDGVGTSQVYGILDILEETIMNSCPDQNIRKSFWNEVISKLLEVEQHLSPSQLLVIKKFRKTLEWPDQKEIKAEAETSDIKDFFEKLKIKTLAIYSLTESASKQASEIIKEMIPNIKITVNKDKVGTNPLKSLAKNADIFVIATSSAKHAATTFIQNNRPKDKMTIFAAGRGYSSILRVIEEQCV
;
A
#
# COMPACT_ATOMS: atom_id res chain seq x y z
N ASP A 1 22.46 7.00 9.41
CA ASP A 1 21.43 8.03 9.20
C ASP A 1 20.47 7.54 8.11
N LEU A 2 19.27 7.11 8.50
CA LEU A 2 18.27 6.62 7.57
C LEU A 2 17.60 7.74 6.76
N ILE A 3 17.77 8.97 7.22
CA ILE A 3 17.16 10.16 6.64
C ILE A 3 18.21 11.28 6.71
N GLY A 4 19.11 11.33 5.71
CA GLY A 4 20.05 12.41 5.53
C GLY A 4 19.36 13.71 5.09
N ASP A 5 20.14 14.78 4.92
CA ASP A 5 19.68 16.10 4.48
C ASP A 5 19.07 16.06 3.07
N GLY A 6 17.80 15.68 2.97
CA GLY A 6 17.03 15.63 1.73
C GLY A 6 16.43 14.27 1.44
N VAL A 7 15.25 14.01 1.99
CA VAL A 7 14.46 12.83 1.63
C VAL A 7 13.84 13.03 0.25
N GLY A 8 14.36 12.33 -0.77
CA GLY A 8 13.69 12.26 -2.07
C GLY A 8 12.39 11.48 -1.96
N THR A 9 11.37 11.85 -2.73
CA THR A 9 10.05 11.19 -2.73
C THR A 9 10.13 9.68 -2.97
N SER A 10 11.11 9.21 -3.74
CA SER A 10 11.38 7.78 -3.97
C SER A 10 11.83 7.02 -2.72
N GLN A 11 12.47 7.70 -1.76
CA GLN A 11 12.94 7.09 -0.51
C GLN A 11 11.83 6.97 0.54
N VAL A 12 10.79 7.81 0.45
CA VAL A 12 9.68 7.85 1.41
C VAL A 12 9.00 6.48 1.54
N TYR A 13 8.73 5.80 0.43
CA TYR A 13 8.11 4.48 0.49
C TYR A 13 9.00 3.43 1.18
N GLY A 14 10.33 3.50 0.97
CA GLY A 14 11.25 2.63 1.70
C GLY A 14 11.21 2.86 3.21
N ILE A 15 11.10 4.12 3.62
CA ILE A 15 10.94 4.50 5.03
C ILE A 15 9.59 4.02 5.58
N LEU A 16 8.51 4.18 4.83
CA LEU A 16 7.18 3.70 5.22
C LEU A 16 7.13 2.18 5.33
N ASP A 17 7.80 1.44 4.44
CA ASP A 17 7.94 -0.02 4.51
C ASP A 17 8.67 -0.44 5.80
N ILE A 18 9.76 0.24 6.19
CA ILE A 18 10.48 -0.02 7.44
C ILE A 18 9.60 0.28 8.66
N LEU A 19 8.89 1.42 8.64
CA LEU A 19 7.96 1.76 9.72
C LEU A 19 6.87 0.70 9.86
N GLU A 20 6.29 0.25 8.76
CA GLU A 20 5.26 -0.79 8.76
C GLU A 20 5.78 -2.11 9.34
N GLU A 21 7.00 -2.53 8.98
CA GLU A 21 7.65 -3.71 9.56
C GLU A 21 7.82 -3.58 11.08
N THR A 22 8.13 -2.38 11.60
CA THR A 22 8.22 -2.18 13.06
C THR A 22 6.88 -2.26 13.78
N ILE A 23 5.76 -2.03 13.07
CA ILE A 23 4.42 -2.23 13.63
C ILE A 23 4.05 -3.72 13.63
N MET A 24 4.33 -4.41 12.52
CA MET A 24 3.94 -5.80 12.33
C MET A 24 4.72 -6.78 13.21
N ASN A 25 5.92 -6.37 13.65
CA ASN A 25 6.77 -7.21 14.48
C ASN A 25 6.76 -6.75 15.94
N SER A 26 6.86 -7.70 16.87
CA SER A 26 7.00 -7.40 18.29
C SER A 26 8.34 -6.70 18.56
N CYS A 27 8.30 -5.60 19.30
CA CYS A 27 9.48 -4.90 19.77
C CYS A 27 9.60 -5.09 21.30
N PRO A 28 10.73 -5.59 21.82
CA PRO A 28 10.92 -5.78 23.25
C PRO A 28 10.88 -4.49 24.06
N ASP A 29 11.37 -3.39 23.48
CA ASP A 29 11.37 -2.07 24.11
C ASP A 29 10.47 -1.10 23.34
N GLN A 30 9.31 -0.83 23.92
CA GLN A 30 8.32 0.07 23.35
C GLN A 30 8.77 1.55 23.36
N ASN A 31 9.66 1.95 24.30
CA ASN A 31 10.15 3.33 24.36
C ASN A 31 11.13 3.60 23.20
N ILE A 32 12.03 2.66 22.91
CA ILE A 32 12.94 2.75 21.75
C ILE A 32 12.11 2.81 20.45
N ARG A 33 11.11 1.93 20.34
CA ARG A 33 10.22 1.93 19.16
C ARG A 33 9.49 3.26 19.00
N LYS A 34 8.94 3.81 20.09
CA LYS A 34 8.25 5.10 20.09
C LYS A 34 9.19 6.24 19.72
N SER A 35 10.42 6.25 20.27
CA SER A 35 11.42 7.27 19.96
C SER A 35 11.80 7.26 18.47
N PHE A 36 12.10 6.07 17.93
CA PHE A 36 12.39 5.87 16.50
C PHE A 36 11.24 6.39 15.61
N TRP A 37 10.01 6.03 15.95
CA TRP A 37 8.81 6.47 15.25
C TRP A 37 8.67 7.98 15.23
N ASN A 38 8.79 8.63 16.39
CA ASN A 38 8.65 10.06 16.51
C ASN A 38 9.70 10.81 15.69
N GLU A 39 10.94 10.30 15.68
CA GLU A 39 12.01 10.88 14.88
C GLU A 39 11.71 10.78 13.38
N VAL A 40 11.36 9.59 12.91
CA VAL A 40 11.07 9.34 11.49
C VAL A 40 9.85 10.12 11.02
N ILE A 41 8.75 10.08 11.77
CA ILE A 41 7.53 10.83 11.41
C ILE A 41 7.79 12.34 11.42
N SER A 42 8.55 12.86 12.38
CA SER A 42 8.89 14.29 12.40
C SER A 42 9.63 14.71 11.13
N LYS A 43 10.60 13.93 10.69
CA LYS A 43 11.34 14.22 9.44
C LYS A 43 10.46 14.08 8.18
N LEU A 44 9.56 13.10 8.12
CA LEU A 44 8.61 12.98 7.01
C LEU A 44 7.66 14.20 6.95
N LEU A 45 7.27 14.73 8.11
CA LEU A 45 6.40 15.92 8.17
C LEU A 45 7.12 17.23 7.79
N GLU A 46 8.45 17.28 7.82
CA GLU A 46 9.21 18.43 7.30
C GLU A 46 9.06 18.56 5.77
N VAL A 47 8.82 17.44 5.09
CA VAL A 47 8.62 17.38 3.64
C VAL A 47 7.17 17.06 3.26
N GLU A 48 6.21 17.27 4.16
CA GLU A 48 4.81 16.84 3.98
C GLU A 48 4.17 17.35 2.68
N GLN A 49 4.56 18.54 2.21
CA GLN A 49 4.03 19.12 0.97
C GLN A 49 4.51 18.43 -0.31
N HIS A 50 5.54 17.60 -0.21
CA HIS A 50 6.09 16.81 -1.32
C HIS A 50 5.68 15.35 -1.24
N LEU A 51 4.90 14.96 -0.21
CA LEU A 51 4.41 13.62 -0.06
C LEU A 51 3.21 13.37 -1.00
N SER A 52 3.19 12.21 -1.60
CA SER A 52 2.04 11.80 -2.40
C SER A 52 0.79 11.57 -1.56
N PRO A 53 -0.41 11.57 -2.16
CA PRO A 53 -1.66 11.27 -1.47
C PRO A 53 -1.64 9.94 -0.72
N SER A 54 -1.10 8.88 -1.34
CA SER A 54 -0.97 7.56 -0.71
C SER A 54 -0.03 7.61 0.49
N GLN A 55 1.11 8.29 0.38
CA GLN A 55 2.07 8.45 1.47
C GLN A 55 1.47 9.18 2.67
N LEU A 56 0.76 10.28 2.42
CA LEU A 56 0.04 11.02 3.48
C LEU A 56 -1.00 10.16 4.18
N LEU A 57 -1.79 9.39 3.44
CA LEU A 57 -2.80 8.50 3.99
C LEU A 57 -2.18 7.34 4.79
N VAL A 58 -1.04 6.80 4.32
CA VAL A 58 -0.27 5.79 5.07
C VAL A 58 0.22 6.36 6.40
N ILE A 59 0.81 7.55 6.41
CA ILE A 59 1.28 8.20 7.63
C ILE A 59 0.11 8.48 8.59
N LYS A 60 -1.02 8.99 8.08
CA LYS A 60 -2.24 9.18 8.89
C LYS A 60 -2.72 7.87 9.50
N LYS A 61 -2.69 6.78 8.72
CA LYS A 61 -3.07 5.44 9.19
C LYS A 61 -2.14 4.92 10.29
N PHE A 62 -0.83 5.07 10.11
CA PHE A 62 0.14 4.71 11.13
C PHE A 62 -0.12 5.44 12.45
N ARG A 63 -0.28 6.76 12.40
CA ARG A 63 -0.57 7.58 13.58
C ARG A 63 -1.80 7.09 14.34
N LYS A 64 -2.88 6.81 13.61
CA LYS A 64 -4.11 6.27 14.19
C LYS A 64 -3.90 4.90 14.86
N THR A 65 -3.09 4.03 14.25
CA THR A 65 -2.82 2.69 14.78
C THR A 65 -2.02 2.73 16.08
N LEU A 66 -1.15 3.72 16.24
CA LEU A 66 -0.24 3.82 17.38
C LEU A 66 -0.81 4.61 18.55
N GLU A 67 -1.91 5.38 18.35
CA GLU A 67 -2.61 6.15 19.39
C GLU A 67 -1.66 7.01 20.26
N TRP A 68 -0.58 7.55 19.68
CA TRP A 68 0.37 8.34 20.45
C TRP A 68 -0.08 9.81 20.56
N PRO A 69 -0.21 10.36 21.78
CA PRO A 69 -0.88 11.65 22.01
C PRO A 69 -0.10 12.88 21.53
N ASP A 70 1.23 12.81 21.40
CA ASP A 70 2.09 14.00 21.19
C ASP A 70 2.59 14.17 19.74
N GLN A 71 1.72 13.98 18.76
CA GLN A 71 2.16 14.06 17.36
C GLN A 71 1.73 15.37 16.69
N LYS A 72 2.66 15.98 15.95
CA LYS A 72 2.34 17.13 15.08
C LYS A 72 1.19 16.80 14.16
N GLU A 73 0.27 17.73 13.96
CA GLU A 73 -0.84 17.58 13.04
C GLU A 73 -0.33 17.55 11.58
N ILE A 74 -0.85 16.65 10.77
CA ILE A 74 -0.60 16.64 9.33
C ILE A 74 -1.52 17.69 8.72
N LYS A 75 -0.93 18.77 8.21
CA LYS A 75 -1.67 19.88 7.61
C LYS A 75 -1.93 19.66 6.12
N ALA A 76 -1.05 18.92 5.44
CA ALA A 76 -1.24 18.64 4.02
C ALA A 76 -2.49 17.78 3.79
N GLU A 77 -3.32 18.21 2.85
CA GLU A 77 -4.45 17.44 2.35
C GLU A 77 -3.98 16.52 1.23
N ALA A 78 -4.51 15.31 1.19
CA ALA A 78 -4.19 14.36 0.14
C ALA A 78 -5.01 14.70 -1.12
N GLU A 79 -4.41 15.42 -2.05
CA GLU A 79 -5.01 15.65 -3.37
C GLU A 79 -4.93 14.37 -4.21
N THR A 80 -6.06 13.71 -4.39
CA THR A 80 -6.12 12.40 -5.08
C THR A 80 -6.55 12.52 -6.55
N SER A 81 -6.48 13.71 -7.15
CA SER A 81 -6.90 13.99 -8.53
C SER A 81 -6.25 13.04 -9.53
N ASP A 82 -4.92 12.95 -9.56
CA ASP A 82 -4.18 12.20 -10.56
C ASP A 82 -4.51 10.70 -10.53
N ILE A 83 -4.65 10.15 -9.31
CA ILE A 83 -5.03 8.74 -9.13
C ILE A 83 -6.46 8.51 -9.62
N LYS A 84 -7.39 9.40 -9.28
CA LYS A 84 -8.79 9.32 -9.77
C LYS A 84 -8.83 9.41 -11.28
N ASP A 85 -8.16 10.38 -11.86
CA ASP A 85 -8.11 10.61 -13.31
C ASP A 85 -7.54 9.39 -14.04
N PHE A 86 -6.50 8.75 -13.52
CA PHE A 86 -5.96 7.52 -14.07
C PHE A 86 -7.02 6.41 -14.11
N PHE A 87 -7.71 6.17 -12.98
CA PHE A 87 -8.73 5.13 -12.90
C PHE A 87 -9.94 5.43 -13.79
N GLU A 88 -10.35 6.70 -13.89
CA GLU A 88 -11.45 7.14 -14.76
C GLU A 88 -11.09 7.02 -16.24
N LYS A 89 -9.91 7.51 -16.64
CA LYS A 89 -9.40 7.46 -18.01
C LYS A 89 -9.33 6.02 -18.55
N LEU A 90 -8.85 5.09 -17.73
CA LEU A 90 -8.77 3.69 -18.08
C LEU A 90 -10.06 2.91 -17.78
N LYS A 91 -11.11 3.58 -17.27
CA LYS A 91 -12.40 2.97 -16.90
C LYS A 91 -12.26 1.80 -15.93
N ILE A 92 -11.27 1.89 -15.01
CA ILE A 92 -10.99 0.86 -14.02
C ILE A 92 -12.09 0.88 -12.95
N LYS A 93 -12.82 -0.23 -12.81
CA LYS A 93 -13.90 -0.39 -11.84
C LYS A 93 -13.60 -1.44 -10.79
N THR A 94 -12.69 -2.35 -11.10
CA THR A 94 -12.41 -3.52 -10.26
C THR A 94 -10.91 -3.71 -10.04
N LEU A 95 -10.53 -3.82 -8.77
CA LEU A 95 -9.17 -4.09 -8.32
C LEU A 95 -9.14 -5.39 -7.54
N ALA A 96 -8.25 -6.29 -7.87
CA ALA A 96 -7.95 -7.49 -7.10
C ALA A 96 -6.61 -7.34 -6.37
N ILE A 97 -6.56 -7.76 -5.11
CA ILE A 97 -5.33 -7.82 -4.32
C ILE A 97 -5.13 -9.26 -3.86
N TYR A 98 -4.02 -9.86 -4.25
CA TYR A 98 -3.59 -11.16 -3.74
C TYR A 98 -2.46 -10.99 -2.73
N SER A 99 -2.71 -11.37 -1.50
CA SER A 99 -1.74 -11.33 -0.39
C SER A 99 -2.13 -12.34 0.68
N LEU A 100 -1.15 -13.02 1.27
CA LEU A 100 -1.36 -13.86 2.45
C LEU A 100 -1.32 -13.05 3.75
N THR A 101 -0.88 -11.78 3.70
CA THR A 101 -0.95 -10.85 4.82
C THR A 101 -2.30 -10.13 4.78
N GLU A 102 -3.27 -10.69 5.53
CA GLU A 102 -4.66 -10.21 5.52
C GLU A 102 -4.79 -8.76 6.01
N SER A 103 -4.04 -8.39 7.04
CA SER A 103 -4.03 -7.02 7.58
C SER A 103 -3.56 -6.00 6.53
N ALA A 104 -2.49 -6.31 5.80
CA ALA A 104 -1.97 -5.41 4.78
C ALA A 104 -2.95 -5.20 3.63
N SER A 105 -3.54 -6.28 3.10
CA SER A 105 -4.53 -6.17 2.01
C SER A 105 -5.81 -5.45 2.44
N LYS A 106 -6.25 -5.63 3.69
CA LYS A 106 -7.39 -4.89 4.25
C LYS A 106 -7.09 -3.40 4.36
N GLN A 107 -5.93 -3.04 4.94
CA GLN A 107 -5.54 -1.64 5.10
C GLN A 107 -5.30 -0.93 3.76
N ALA A 108 -4.64 -1.61 2.80
CA ALA A 108 -4.54 -1.10 1.43
C ALA A 108 -5.92 -0.83 0.82
N SER A 109 -6.86 -1.77 0.98
CA SER A 109 -8.21 -1.62 0.45
C SER A 109 -8.97 -0.44 1.07
N GLU A 110 -8.79 -0.19 2.37
CA GLU A 110 -9.39 0.96 3.05
C GLU A 110 -8.86 2.28 2.48
N ILE A 111 -7.54 2.42 2.35
CA ILE A 111 -6.90 3.62 1.80
C ILE A 111 -7.28 3.84 0.33
N ILE A 112 -7.28 2.78 -0.49
CA ILE A 112 -7.66 2.90 -1.90
C ILE A 112 -9.13 3.35 -2.04
N LYS A 113 -10.03 2.85 -1.19
CA LYS A 113 -11.44 3.29 -1.17
C LYS A 113 -11.62 4.73 -0.71
N GLU A 114 -10.73 5.22 0.17
CA GLU A 114 -10.71 6.63 0.56
C GLU A 114 -10.31 7.53 -0.62
N MET A 115 -9.32 7.09 -1.41
CA MET A 115 -8.89 7.79 -2.62
C MET A 115 -9.90 7.66 -3.78
N ILE A 116 -10.49 6.47 -3.96
CA ILE A 116 -11.37 6.12 -5.08
C ILE A 116 -12.64 5.43 -4.54
N PRO A 117 -13.65 6.20 -4.09
CA PRO A 117 -14.81 5.65 -3.37
C PRO A 117 -15.62 4.59 -4.14
N ASN A 118 -15.66 4.70 -5.47
CA ASN A 118 -16.51 3.85 -6.32
C ASN A 118 -15.81 2.57 -6.83
N ILE A 119 -14.56 2.31 -6.41
CA ILE A 119 -13.83 1.12 -6.84
C ILE A 119 -14.31 -0.13 -6.10
N LYS A 120 -14.51 -1.21 -6.84
CA LYS A 120 -14.79 -2.53 -6.25
C LYS A 120 -13.47 -3.25 -6.01
N ILE A 121 -13.11 -3.45 -4.74
CA ILE A 121 -11.89 -4.15 -4.36
C ILE A 121 -12.23 -5.55 -3.86
N THR A 122 -11.52 -6.55 -4.37
CA THR A 122 -11.62 -7.94 -3.92
C THR A 122 -10.25 -8.44 -3.50
N VAL A 123 -10.15 -8.90 -2.25
CA VAL A 123 -8.93 -9.50 -1.70
C VAL A 123 -9.03 -11.01 -1.81
N ASN A 124 -7.91 -11.67 -2.15
CA ASN A 124 -7.78 -13.12 -2.16
C ASN A 124 -6.52 -13.55 -1.42
N LYS A 125 -6.61 -14.68 -0.70
CA LYS A 125 -5.52 -15.28 0.09
C LYS A 125 -5.38 -16.79 -0.13
N ASP A 126 -5.90 -17.29 -1.23
CA ASP A 126 -5.83 -18.72 -1.55
C ASP A 126 -4.37 -19.15 -1.78
N LYS A 127 -3.97 -20.25 -1.15
CA LYS A 127 -2.58 -20.75 -1.26
C LYS A 127 -2.32 -21.53 -2.53
N VAL A 128 -3.40 -21.93 -3.22
CA VAL A 128 -3.40 -22.73 -4.47
C VAL A 128 -4.43 -22.17 -5.44
N GLY A 129 -4.44 -22.70 -6.66
CA GLY A 129 -5.44 -22.35 -7.66
C GLY A 129 -6.84 -22.80 -7.24
N THR A 130 -7.78 -21.86 -7.17
CA THR A 130 -9.20 -22.11 -6.88
C THR A 130 -10.09 -21.47 -7.94
N ASN A 131 -11.35 -21.90 -8.02
CA ASN A 131 -12.31 -21.28 -8.95
C ASN A 131 -12.57 -19.78 -8.63
N PRO A 132 -12.72 -19.35 -7.37
CA PRO A 132 -12.79 -17.93 -7.04
C PRO A 132 -11.56 -17.15 -7.51
N LEU A 133 -10.35 -17.66 -7.24
CA LEU A 133 -9.11 -17.02 -7.69
C LEU A 133 -9.01 -16.94 -9.22
N LYS A 134 -9.43 -18.00 -9.93
CA LYS A 134 -9.49 -18.01 -11.39
C LYS A 134 -10.46 -16.96 -11.94
N SER A 135 -11.66 -16.88 -11.38
CA SER A 135 -12.65 -15.87 -11.75
C SER A 135 -12.11 -14.45 -11.50
N LEU A 136 -11.48 -14.24 -10.36
CA LEU A 136 -10.88 -12.94 -10.00
C LEU A 136 -9.74 -12.57 -10.97
N ALA A 137 -8.84 -13.52 -11.29
CA ALA A 137 -7.76 -13.30 -12.25
C ALA A 137 -8.26 -12.91 -13.63
N LYS A 138 -9.36 -13.51 -14.09
CA LYS A 138 -9.95 -13.21 -15.41
C LYS A 138 -10.69 -11.86 -15.43
N ASN A 139 -11.38 -11.50 -14.37
CA ASN A 139 -12.37 -10.42 -14.42
C ASN A 139 -11.87 -9.08 -13.89
N ALA A 140 -10.97 -9.05 -12.90
CA ALA A 140 -10.47 -7.79 -12.37
C ALA A 140 -9.78 -6.93 -13.44
N ASP A 141 -10.00 -5.62 -13.44
CA ASP A 141 -9.33 -4.71 -14.36
C ASP A 141 -7.84 -4.60 -14.01
N ILE A 142 -7.53 -4.37 -12.73
CA ILE A 142 -6.17 -4.43 -12.19
C ILE A 142 -6.05 -5.59 -11.22
N PHE A 143 -4.93 -6.30 -11.26
CA PHE A 143 -4.58 -7.35 -10.31
C PHE A 143 -3.22 -7.05 -9.65
N VAL A 144 -3.22 -6.80 -8.34
CA VAL A 144 -2.00 -6.58 -7.55
C VAL A 144 -1.62 -7.87 -6.83
N ILE A 145 -0.37 -8.27 -6.95
CA ILE A 145 0.21 -9.44 -6.29
C ILE A 145 1.30 -8.99 -5.33
N ALA A 146 1.09 -9.15 -4.02
CA ALA A 146 2.09 -8.88 -2.99
C ALA A 146 3.07 -10.07 -2.91
N THR A 147 4.19 -9.99 -3.66
CA THR A 147 5.08 -11.13 -3.92
C THR A 147 5.75 -11.68 -2.67
N SER A 148 6.16 -10.82 -1.73
CA SER A 148 6.79 -11.24 -0.46
C SER A 148 5.82 -11.97 0.48
N SER A 149 4.52 -11.87 0.25
CA SER A 149 3.48 -12.62 0.99
C SER A 149 2.59 -13.43 0.04
N ALA A 150 3.18 -14.02 -0.99
CA ALA A 150 2.49 -14.81 -1.99
C ALA A 150 2.97 -16.28 -2.00
N LYS A 151 2.09 -17.20 -2.34
CA LYS A 151 2.49 -18.57 -2.67
C LYS A 151 2.75 -18.71 -4.17
N HIS A 152 3.88 -19.32 -4.51
CA HIS A 152 4.31 -19.48 -5.90
C HIS A 152 3.25 -20.18 -6.77
N ALA A 153 2.63 -21.24 -6.23
CA ALA A 153 1.57 -21.96 -6.93
C ALA A 153 0.36 -21.06 -7.27
N ALA A 154 -0.06 -20.21 -6.33
CA ALA A 154 -1.17 -19.28 -6.58
C ALA A 154 -0.77 -18.14 -7.54
N THR A 155 0.44 -17.61 -7.41
CA THR A 155 0.96 -16.57 -8.33
C THR A 155 1.03 -17.08 -9.76
N THR A 156 1.61 -18.26 -9.97
CA THR A 156 1.65 -18.90 -11.30
C THR A 156 0.24 -19.18 -11.83
N PHE A 157 -0.67 -19.63 -10.98
CA PHE A 157 -2.05 -19.86 -11.36
C PHE A 157 -2.76 -18.56 -11.80
N ILE A 158 -2.54 -17.44 -11.07
CA ILE A 158 -3.07 -16.13 -11.46
C ILE A 158 -2.52 -15.74 -12.84
N GLN A 159 -1.20 -15.78 -13.03
CA GLN A 159 -0.55 -15.41 -14.29
C GLN A 159 -1.06 -16.24 -15.48
N ASN A 160 -1.23 -17.55 -15.31
CA ASN A 160 -1.72 -18.45 -16.35
C ASN A 160 -3.20 -18.24 -16.72
N ASN A 161 -3.99 -17.65 -15.82
CA ASN A 161 -5.42 -17.40 -16.03
C ASN A 161 -5.74 -15.94 -16.35
N ARG A 162 -4.75 -15.04 -16.25
CA ARG A 162 -4.95 -13.61 -16.50
C ARG A 162 -4.90 -13.30 -17.99
N PRO A 163 -5.87 -12.57 -18.56
CA PRO A 163 -5.78 -12.07 -19.93
C PRO A 163 -4.57 -11.15 -20.11
N LYS A 164 -3.89 -11.25 -21.24
CA LYS A 164 -2.66 -10.49 -21.52
C LYS A 164 -2.88 -8.97 -21.65
N ASP A 165 -4.08 -8.57 -22.00
CA ASP A 165 -4.53 -7.18 -22.11
C ASP A 165 -4.90 -6.54 -20.80
N LYS A 166 -4.95 -7.32 -19.70
CA LYS A 166 -5.29 -6.83 -18.37
C LYS A 166 -4.07 -6.59 -17.49
N MET A 167 -4.04 -5.47 -16.82
CA MET A 167 -2.92 -5.01 -15.99
C MET A 167 -2.69 -5.93 -14.79
N THR A 168 -1.46 -6.39 -14.61
CA THR A 168 -0.98 -7.12 -13.43
C THR A 168 0.21 -6.39 -12.85
N ILE A 169 0.15 -6.07 -11.56
CA ILE A 169 1.15 -5.29 -10.85
C ILE A 169 1.73 -6.13 -9.71
N PHE A 170 3.03 -6.04 -9.48
CA PHE A 170 3.74 -6.81 -8.47
C PHE A 170 4.28 -5.88 -7.39
N ALA A 171 3.77 -6.03 -6.17
CA ALA A 171 4.28 -5.34 -4.99
C ALA A 171 5.35 -6.21 -4.32
N ALA A 172 6.57 -5.66 -4.16
CA ALA A 172 7.71 -6.41 -3.63
C ALA A 172 7.65 -6.60 -2.10
N GLY A 173 7.01 -5.67 -1.36
CA GLY A 173 6.87 -5.74 0.11
C GLY A 173 5.69 -6.60 0.57
N ARG A 174 5.59 -6.75 1.90
CA ARG A 174 4.49 -7.47 2.57
C ARG A 174 3.37 -6.53 2.97
N GLY A 175 3.71 -5.27 3.19
CA GLY A 175 2.86 -4.27 3.79
C GLY A 175 1.92 -3.61 2.80
N TYR A 176 1.01 -2.83 3.34
CA TYR A 176 0.06 -2.06 2.52
C TYR A 176 0.72 -0.85 1.85
N SER A 177 1.78 -0.26 2.44
CA SER A 177 2.59 0.78 1.80
C SER A 177 3.15 0.33 0.45
N SER A 178 3.67 -0.91 0.38
CA SER A 178 4.18 -1.49 -0.86
C SER A 178 3.09 -1.72 -1.92
N ILE A 179 1.88 -2.11 -1.51
CA ILE A 179 0.72 -2.26 -2.40
C ILE A 179 0.30 -0.91 -2.97
N LEU A 180 0.24 0.12 -2.13
CA LEU A 180 -0.14 1.47 -2.54
C LEU A 180 0.89 2.09 -3.48
N ARG A 181 2.18 1.92 -3.17
CA ARG A 181 3.29 2.40 -4.00
C ARG A 181 3.16 1.93 -5.45
N VAL A 182 3.00 0.63 -5.66
CA VAL A 182 2.96 0.10 -7.04
C VAL A 182 1.70 0.49 -7.80
N ILE A 183 0.61 0.79 -7.11
CA ILE A 183 -0.59 1.34 -7.74
C ILE A 183 -0.33 2.80 -8.15
N GLU A 184 0.26 3.60 -7.29
CA GLU A 184 0.57 5.00 -7.56
C GLU A 184 1.60 5.15 -8.68
N GLU A 185 2.64 4.30 -8.72
CA GLU A 185 3.63 4.25 -9.79
C GLU A 185 3.03 3.96 -11.19
N GLN A 186 1.81 3.44 -11.27
CA GLN A 186 1.09 3.27 -12.54
C GLN A 186 0.29 4.52 -12.94
N CYS A 187 0.12 5.46 -12.02
CA CYS A 187 -0.68 6.68 -12.26
C CYS A 187 0.15 7.84 -12.82
N VAL A 188 1.47 7.71 -12.79
CA VAL A 188 2.47 8.68 -13.29
C VAL A 188 3.01 8.23 -14.68
#